data_dec7800b5ada599be1423955a9cc70c0
#
_entry.id   dec7800b5ada599be1423955a9cc70c0
#
_cell.length_a   1.000
_cell.length_b   1.000
_cell.length_c   1.000
_cell.angle_alpha   90.00
_cell.angle_beta   90.00
_cell.angle_gamma   90.00
#
_symmetry.space_group_name_H-M   'P 1'
#
loop_
_entity.id
_entity.type
_entity.pdbx_description
1 polymer ?
#
loop_
_entity_poly.entity_id
_entity_poly.type
_entity_poly.pdbx_seq_one_letter_code
_entity_poly.pdbx_strand_id
1 'polypeptide(L)'
;MKTNKRFLALCLALLLACAVLPAPAVQGADVQPVLSAALAQQAAAVPSPGYGDEWTVLGLARGGYFAVDSDYFARYYADVASKAPELTAASGKTGALNAYKSTDNSRVILALSAIGRDATQVGGCDLTAPYADFSWVRNQGINGPVFALLALDSRNYLPGSAVRRQCVDAILAAELSGGGWAMNGASADPDVTAMVLQALAAYRGEAAVAAAVSRGIDTLSAMQSGDGGFTSWGSANAESAAQVIVACTALGIDPDADSRFVKDGGSAVDALLTFYDAGAAAFRHKASGGVDSLATEQAVYALVAVSRFRRGQSGLYQETDAPAVETPAEPDEPVARVLCTADGSGLIPAGYRTVAVCLPDVTAESTITFSDGTQLLYSPVLSERSDTPTWVWLFAPDVTDDALNDTANYTVTDGKGPVLTVGDGNADGVINVQDALNIRTACAGSTVPAVERLLTMDVNLDGRVDAQDVRALADSFVRNTVLPTAQEDGQ
;
A
#
# COMPACT_ATOMS: atom_id res chain seq x y z
N MET A 1 -14.41 -52.09 -64.02
CA MET A 1 -15.14 -50.94 -63.43
C MET A 1 -14.98 -50.74 -61.90
N LYS A 2 -14.10 -51.43 -61.19
CA LYS A 2 -13.89 -51.30 -59.72
C LYS A 2 -12.69 -50.44 -59.31
N THR A 3 -11.81 -50.14 -60.25
CA THR A 3 -10.55 -49.36 -60.00
C THR A 3 -10.75 -47.84 -59.94
N ASN A 4 -11.74 -47.28 -60.65
CA ASN A 4 -11.94 -45.83 -60.70
C ASN A 4 -12.61 -45.22 -59.47
N LYS A 5 -13.38 -46.05 -58.70
CA LYS A 5 -14.04 -45.52 -57.45
C LYS A 5 -13.05 -45.33 -56.28
N ARG A 6 -12.00 -46.17 -56.22
CA ARG A 6 -10.95 -46.01 -55.18
C ARG A 6 -10.01 -44.86 -55.44
N PHE A 7 -9.73 -44.57 -56.74
CA PHE A 7 -8.89 -43.43 -57.11
C PHE A 7 -9.62 -42.08 -56.87
N LEU A 8 -10.92 -42.04 -57.18
CA LEU A 8 -11.76 -40.88 -56.96
C LEU A 8 -11.96 -40.61 -55.46
N ALA A 9 -12.09 -41.64 -54.61
CA ALA A 9 -12.17 -41.51 -53.16
C ALA A 9 -10.84 -41.05 -52.53
N LEU A 10 -9.69 -41.48 -53.09
CA LEU A 10 -8.37 -41.04 -52.63
C LEU A 10 -8.08 -39.59 -53.04
N CYS A 11 -8.49 -39.17 -54.23
CA CYS A 11 -8.37 -37.75 -54.63
C CYS A 11 -9.31 -36.81 -53.85
N LEU A 12 -10.54 -37.29 -53.51
CA LEU A 12 -11.45 -36.51 -52.66
C LEU A 12 -10.96 -36.42 -51.19
N ALA A 13 -10.33 -37.45 -50.65
CA ALA A 13 -9.71 -37.44 -49.31
C ALA A 13 -8.47 -36.55 -49.26
N LEU A 14 -7.64 -36.50 -50.36
CA LEU A 14 -6.53 -35.59 -50.45
C LEU A 14 -6.99 -34.11 -50.63
N LEU A 15 -8.09 -33.86 -51.35
CA LEU A 15 -8.67 -32.53 -51.47
C LEU A 15 -9.31 -32.00 -50.19
N LEU A 16 -9.91 -32.90 -49.38
CA LEU A 16 -10.39 -32.52 -48.03
C LEU A 16 -9.25 -32.33 -47.01
N ALA A 17 -8.10 -33.02 -47.16
CA ALA A 17 -6.93 -32.86 -46.29
C ALA A 17 -6.13 -31.56 -46.58
N CYS A 18 -6.28 -31.02 -47.79
CA CYS A 18 -5.65 -29.70 -48.13
C CYS A 18 -6.49 -28.46 -47.74
N ALA A 19 -7.69 -28.66 -47.18
CA ALA A 19 -8.61 -27.54 -46.91
C ALA A 19 -8.63 -27.06 -45.45
N VAL A 20 -7.70 -27.50 -44.60
CA VAL A 20 -7.53 -26.95 -43.25
C VAL A 20 -6.03 -26.79 -42.95
N LEU A 21 -5.38 -25.98 -43.77
CA LEU A 21 -4.24 -25.24 -43.22
C LEU A 21 -4.84 -24.16 -42.37
N PRO A 22 -4.51 -24.07 -41.08
CA PRO A 22 -4.87 -22.89 -40.31
C PRO A 22 -4.32 -21.68 -41.07
N ALA A 23 -5.16 -20.68 -41.30
CA ALA A 23 -4.67 -19.39 -41.79
C ALA A 23 -3.45 -19.01 -40.95
N PRO A 24 -2.36 -18.50 -41.53
CA PRO A 24 -1.24 -18.04 -40.75
C PRO A 24 -1.83 -17.13 -39.67
N ALA A 25 -1.62 -17.47 -38.42
CA ALA A 25 -2.00 -16.62 -37.29
C ALA A 25 -1.38 -15.24 -37.63
N VAL A 26 -2.23 -14.22 -37.72
CA VAL A 26 -1.75 -12.84 -37.85
C VAL A 26 -0.85 -12.66 -36.64
N GLN A 27 0.45 -12.60 -36.89
CA GLN A 27 1.42 -12.44 -35.83
C GLN A 27 1.28 -10.97 -35.41
N GLY A 28 0.65 -10.69 -34.30
CA GLY A 28 0.46 -9.35 -33.80
C GLY A 28 1.79 -8.59 -33.64
N ALA A 29 1.72 -7.28 -33.50
CA ALA A 29 2.89 -6.42 -33.34
C ALA A 29 3.83 -6.94 -32.24
N ASP A 30 5.15 -6.97 -32.51
CA ASP A 30 6.14 -7.26 -31.48
C ASP A 30 6.26 -6.05 -30.53
N VAL A 31 5.57 -6.13 -29.40
CA VAL A 31 5.56 -5.07 -28.38
C VAL A 31 6.80 -5.07 -27.49
N GLN A 32 7.63 -6.14 -27.54
CA GLN A 32 8.69 -6.34 -26.56
C GLN A 32 9.79 -5.26 -26.61
N PRO A 33 10.26 -4.76 -27.77
CA PRO A 33 11.26 -3.69 -27.80
C PRO A 33 10.76 -2.38 -27.18
N VAL A 34 9.51 -1.98 -27.48
CA VAL A 34 8.88 -0.79 -26.92
C VAL A 34 8.67 -0.95 -25.42
N LEU A 35 8.13 -2.08 -24.99
CA LEU A 35 7.90 -2.38 -23.59
C LEU A 35 9.20 -2.34 -22.77
N SER A 36 10.27 -2.97 -23.26
CA SER A 36 11.55 -2.99 -22.56
C SER A 36 12.15 -1.59 -22.40
N ALA A 37 12.08 -0.77 -23.45
CA ALA A 37 12.57 0.61 -23.42
C ALA A 37 11.73 1.49 -22.47
N ALA A 38 10.40 1.35 -22.48
CA ALA A 38 9.51 2.14 -21.66
C ALA A 38 9.60 1.75 -20.17
N LEU A 39 9.76 0.47 -19.83
CA LEU A 39 10.02 0.01 -18.45
C LEU A 39 11.35 0.60 -17.92
N ALA A 40 12.41 0.58 -18.74
CA ALA A 40 13.69 1.17 -18.35
C ALA A 40 13.57 2.68 -18.11
N GLN A 41 12.81 3.37 -18.95
CA GLN A 41 12.54 4.80 -18.81
C GLN A 41 11.75 5.09 -17.51
N GLN A 42 10.69 4.33 -17.21
CA GLN A 42 9.93 4.50 -15.96
C GLN A 42 10.80 4.29 -14.73
N ALA A 43 11.62 3.24 -14.71
CA ALA A 43 12.55 2.98 -13.62
C ALA A 43 13.56 4.13 -13.43
N ALA A 44 14.02 4.74 -14.54
CA ALA A 44 14.92 5.89 -14.49
C ALA A 44 14.22 7.20 -14.09
N ALA A 45 12.95 7.37 -14.47
CA ALA A 45 12.15 8.55 -14.14
C ALA A 45 11.74 8.56 -12.65
N VAL A 46 11.55 7.38 -12.03
CA VAL A 46 11.17 7.21 -10.63
C VAL A 46 12.24 6.36 -9.92
N PRO A 47 13.43 6.91 -9.64
CA PRO A 47 14.53 6.13 -9.05
C PRO A 47 14.30 5.77 -7.57
N SER A 48 13.42 6.50 -6.89
CA SER A 48 13.06 6.31 -5.48
C SER A 48 11.54 6.30 -5.37
N PRO A 49 10.90 5.14 -5.60
CA PRO A 49 9.44 5.04 -5.59
C PRO A 49 8.87 5.20 -4.19
N GLY A 50 7.69 5.82 -4.10
CA GLY A 50 6.94 6.01 -2.86
C GLY A 50 5.44 6.05 -3.11
N TYR A 51 4.69 6.41 -2.08
CA TYR A 51 3.25 6.61 -2.18
C TYR A 51 2.92 7.66 -3.23
N GLY A 52 2.15 7.26 -4.23
CA GLY A 52 1.84 8.04 -5.44
C GLY A 52 2.35 7.39 -6.73
N ASP A 53 3.35 6.51 -6.65
CA ASP A 53 3.99 5.85 -7.80
C ASP A 53 3.42 4.45 -8.10
N GLU A 54 2.22 4.13 -7.59
CA GLU A 54 1.64 2.79 -7.62
C GLU A 54 1.56 2.18 -9.03
N TRP A 55 1.22 2.96 -10.03
CA TRP A 55 1.10 2.47 -11.42
C TRP A 55 2.45 2.15 -12.05
N THR A 56 3.47 2.97 -11.76
CA THR A 56 4.86 2.68 -12.14
C THR A 56 5.34 1.38 -11.46
N VAL A 57 5.12 1.24 -10.15
CA VAL A 57 5.49 0.03 -9.40
C VAL A 57 4.80 -1.21 -9.96
N LEU A 58 3.49 -1.14 -10.20
CA LEU A 58 2.72 -2.24 -10.80
C LEU A 58 3.28 -2.61 -12.18
N GLY A 59 3.52 -1.62 -13.04
CA GLY A 59 4.06 -1.84 -14.39
C GLY A 59 5.42 -2.54 -14.36
N LEU A 60 6.35 -2.07 -13.53
CA LEU A 60 7.68 -2.64 -13.36
C LEU A 60 7.65 -4.05 -12.78
N ALA A 61 6.80 -4.29 -11.77
CA ALA A 61 6.66 -5.59 -11.12
C ALA A 61 6.04 -6.62 -12.07
N ARG A 62 4.89 -6.31 -12.65
CA ARG A 62 4.17 -7.21 -13.56
C ARG A 62 4.89 -7.40 -14.89
N GLY A 63 5.69 -6.41 -15.29
CA GLY A 63 6.60 -6.49 -16.43
C GLY A 63 7.85 -7.32 -16.18
N GLY A 64 8.16 -7.64 -14.92
CA GLY A 64 9.34 -8.40 -14.52
C GLY A 64 10.64 -7.63 -14.73
N TYR A 65 10.58 -6.28 -14.61
CA TYR A 65 11.77 -5.43 -14.78
C TYR A 65 12.73 -5.54 -13.59
N PHE A 66 12.18 -5.56 -12.39
CA PHE A 66 12.91 -5.87 -11.16
C PHE A 66 12.37 -7.17 -10.54
N ALA A 67 13.21 -7.87 -9.80
CA ALA A 67 12.77 -8.94 -8.92
C ALA A 67 11.87 -8.38 -7.78
N VAL A 68 10.90 -9.16 -7.32
CA VAL A 68 9.92 -8.70 -6.31
C VAL A 68 10.56 -8.36 -4.96
N ASP A 69 11.70 -8.97 -4.64
CA ASP A 69 12.52 -8.77 -3.45
C ASP A 69 13.63 -7.70 -3.65
N SER A 70 13.58 -6.94 -4.76
CA SER A 70 14.57 -5.91 -5.03
C SER A 70 14.49 -4.73 -4.07
N ASP A 71 15.64 -4.05 -3.87
CA ASP A 71 15.71 -2.80 -3.10
C ASP A 71 14.77 -1.71 -3.64
N TYR A 72 14.47 -1.74 -4.94
CA TYR A 72 13.53 -0.79 -5.53
C TYR A 72 12.14 -0.93 -4.91
N PHE A 73 11.61 -2.15 -4.88
CA PHE A 73 10.30 -2.43 -4.29
C PHE A 73 10.30 -2.39 -2.76
N ALA A 74 11.45 -2.72 -2.13
CA ALA A 74 11.60 -2.55 -0.70
C ALA A 74 11.48 -1.08 -0.27
N ARG A 75 12.07 -0.13 -1.03
CA ARG A 75 11.90 1.31 -0.78
C ARG A 75 10.46 1.78 -0.94
N TYR A 76 9.76 1.33 -1.99
CA TYR A 76 8.35 1.64 -2.16
C TYR A 76 7.52 1.17 -0.95
N TYR A 77 7.71 -0.10 -0.55
CA TYR A 77 7.01 -0.65 0.60
C TYR A 77 7.29 0.13 1.88
N ALA A 78 8.56 0.46 2.15
CA ALA A 78 8.95 1.20 3.34
C ALA A 78 8.31 2.59 3.40
N ASP A 79 8.26 3.32 2.27
CA ASP A 79 7.60 4.62 2.20
C ASP A 79 6.09 4.51 2.45
N VAL A 80 5.42 3.55 1.82
CA VAL A 80 3.98 3.33 2.02
C VAL A 80 3.68 2.91 3.46
N ALA A 81 4.48 2.00 4.03
CA ALA A 81 4.31 1.53 5.41
C ALA A 81 4.51 2.66 6.44
N SER A 82 5.45 3.57 6.19
CA SER A 82 5.65 4.72 7.06
C SER A 82 4.52 5.75 6.99
N LYS A 83 3.88 5.92 5.81
CA LYS A 83 2.79 6.89 5.59
C LYS A 83 1.40 6.36 5.94
N ALA A 84 1.19 5.05 5.89
CA ALA A 84 -0.13 4.45 6.09
C ALA A 84 -0.76 4.80 7.45
N PRO A 85 -0.06 4.74 8.58
CA PRO A 85 -0.62 5.14 9.88
C PRO A 85 -1.07 6.60 9.92
N GLU A 86 -0.25 7.53 9.41
CA GLU A 86 -0.58 8.96 9.36
C GLU A 86 -1.81 9.23 8.48
N LEU A 87 -1.83 8.67 7.25
CA LEU A 87 -2.94 8.82 6.31
C LEU A 87 -4.24 8.23 6.87
N THR A 88 -4.15 7.06 7.51
CA THR A 88 -5.28 6.39 8.17
C THR A 88 -5.83 7.24 9.31
N ALA A 89 -4.98 7.78 10.17
CA ALA A 89 -5.37 8.68 11.24
C ALA A 89 -6.03 9.96 10.69
N ALA A 90 -5.43 10.58 9.68
CA ALA A 90 -5.96 11.78 9.02
C ALA A 90 -7.31 11.54 8.34
N SER A 91 -7.56 10.34 7.82
CA SER A 91 -8.85 9.96 7.20
C SER A 91 -9.98 9.82 8.21
N GLY A 92 -9.67 9.57 9.48
CA GLY A 92 -10.64 9.24 10.53
C GLY A 92 -11.33 7.88 10.35
N LYS A 93 -10.81 7.00 9.47
CA LYS A 93 -11.36 5.67 9.19
C LYS A 93 -10.22 4.65 9.18
N THR A 94 -10.26 3.69 10.10
CA THR A 94 -9.25 2.63 10.23
C THR A 94 -8.93 1.96 8.89
N GLY A 95 -7.67 1.91 8.52
CA GLY A 95 -7.18 1.31 7.29
C GLY A 95 -7.43 2.10 6.00
N ALA A 96 -8.17 3.23 6.04
CA ALA A 96 -8.43 4.04 4.86
C ALA A 96 -7.35 5.12 4.68
N LEU A 97 -6.67 5.12 3.56
CA LEU A 97 -5.68 6.15 3.20
C LEU A 97 -6.33 7.50 2.87
N ASN A 98 -7.64 7.51 2.60
CA ASN A 98 -8.42 8.70 2.30
C ASN A 98 -9.85 8.56 2.82
N ALA A 99 -10.39 9.61 3.44
CA ALA A 99 -11.73 9.61 4.01
C ALA A 99 -12.86 9.34 2.97
N TYR A 100 -12.63 9.71 1.71
CA TYR A 100 -13.66 9.68 0.65
C TYR A 100 -13.29 8.80 -0.53
N LYS A 101 -11.98 8.57 -0.80
CA LYS A 101 -11.49 7.93 -2.02
C LYS A 101 -11.03 6.51 -1.73
N SER A 102 -11.91 5.53 -1.93
CA SER A 102 -11.56 4.11 -1.84
C SER A 102 -10.54 3.68 -2.89
N THR A 103 -10.46 4.39 -4.01
CA THR A 103 -9.47 4.10 -5.07
C THR A 103 -8.04 4.38 -4.65
N ASP A 104 -7.79 5.22 -3.63
CA ASP A 104 -6.45 5.43 -3.09
C ASP A 104 -5.95 4.14 -2.40
N ASN A 105 -6.81 3.46 -1.61
CA ASN A 105 -6.47 2.13 -1.09
C ASN A 105 -6.32 1.11 -2.22
N SER A 106 -7.23 1.13 -3.21
CA SER A 106 -7.23 0.12 -4.29
C SER A 106 -5.92 0.12 -5.08
N ARG A 107 -5.41 1.29 -5.48
CA ARG A 107 -4.15 1.38 -6.23
C ARG A 107 -2.95 0.93 -5.40
N VAL A 108 -2.91 1.28 -4.10
CA VAL A 108 -1.84 0.82 -3.21
C VAL A 108 -1.90 -0.69 -3.02
N ILE A 109 -3.10 -1.28 -2.79
CA ILE A 109 -3.28 -2.72 -2.68
C ILE A 109 -2.79 -3.45 -3.94
N LEU A 110 -3.12 -2.94 -5.14
CA LEU A 110 -2.65 -3.51 -6.40
C LEU A 110 -1.12 -3.46 -6.51
N ALA A 111 -0.50 -2.33 -6.22
CA ALA A 111 0.96 -2.22 -6.26
C ALA A 111 1.64 -3.14 -5.23
N LEU A 112 1.14 -3.21 -4.00
CA LEU A 112 1.66 -4.11 -2.96
C LEU A 112 1.50 -5.58 -3.36
N SER A 113 0.33 -5.95 -3.88
CA SER A 113 0.07 -7.30 -4.36
C SER A 113 1.01 -7.70 -5.49
N ALA A 114 1.29 -6.80 -6.44
CA ALA A 114 2.20 -7.03 -7.56
C ALA A 114 3.65 -7.29 -7.12
N ILE A 115 4.08 -6.66 -6.03
CA ILE A 115 5.41 -6.85 -5.44
C ILE A 115 5.44 -7.91 -4.34
N GLY A 116 4.37 -8.68 -4.16
CA GLY A 116 4.33 -9.80 -3.22
C GLY A 116 4.10 -9.43 -1.75
N ARG A 117 3.76 -8.17 -1.43
CA ARG A 117 3.50 -7.71 -0.07
C ARG A 117 2.03 -7.88 0.31
N ASP A 118 1.79 -8.11 1.60
CA ASP A 118 0.43 -8.28 2.15
C ASP A 118 -0.17 -6.91 2.50
N ALA A 119 -1.30 -6.57 1.86
CA ALA A 119 -1.99 -5.31 2.09
C ALA A 119 -2.77 -5.27 3.43
N THR A 120 -2.86 -6.38 4.15
CA THR A 120 -3.45 -6.43 5.50
C THR A 120 -2.45 -6.08 6.61
N GLN A 121 -1.16 -5.92 6.25
CA GLN A 121 -0.05 -5.71 7.19
C GLN A 121 0.88 -4.61 6.69
N VAL A 122 0.41 -3.35 6.66
CA VAL A 122 1.15 -2.22 6.08
C VAL A 122 1.37 -1.16 7.15
N GLY A 123 2.53 -1.15 7.78
CA GLY A 123 2.82 -0.22 8.89
C GLY A 123 1.80 -0.32 10.02
N GLY A 124 1.40 -1.54 10.40
CA GLY A 124 0.36 -1.80 11.39
C GLY A 124 -1.08 -1.53 10.93
N CYS A 125 -1.29 -1.19 9.64
CA CYS A 125 -2.63 -0.92 9.10
C CYS A 125 -3.10 -2.06 8.19
N ASP A 126 -4.37 -2.46 8.31
CA ASP A 126 -5.07 -3.29 7.33
C ASP A 126 -5.76 -2.40 6.30
N LEU A 127 -5.16 -2.26 5.11
CA LEU A 127 -5.70 -1.43 4.03
C LEU A 127 -6.94 -2.03 3.37
N THR A 128 -7.28 -3.30 3.67
CA THR A 128 -8.46 -3.97 3.14
C THR A 128 -9.69 -3.79 4.04
N ALA A 129 -9.50 -3.52 5.32
CA ALA A 129 -10.57 -3.39 6.32
C ALA A 129 -11.66 -2.36 5.95
N PRO A 130 -11.34 -1.16 5.38
CA PRO A 130 -12.35 -0.15 5.06
C PRO A 130 -13.39 -0.59 4.04
N TYR A 131 -13.09 -1.60 3.22
CA TYR A 131 -14.03 -2.11 2.19
C TYR A 131 -15.27 -2.78 2.79
N ALA A 132 -15.27 -3.13 4.07
CA ALA A 132 -16.47 -3.57 4.77
C ALA A 132 -17.58 -2.50 4.77
N ASP A 133 -17.23 -1.22 4.64
CA ASP A 133 -18.16 -0.11 4.47
C ASP A 133 -18.39 0.17 2.98
N PHE A 134 -19.42 -0.46 2.41
CA PHE A 134 -19.77 -0.26 1.00
C PHE A 134 -20.19 1.19 0.67
N SER A 135 -20.64 1.97 1.66
CA SER A 135 -20.97 3.39 1.44
C SER A 135 -19.71 4.19 1.08
N TRP A 136 -18.60 3.93 1.76
CA TRP A 136 -17.32 4.52 1.45
C TRP A 136 -16.79 4.09 0.06
N VAL A 137 -16.96 2.80 -0.30
CA VAL A 137 -16.60 2.31 -1.63
C VAL A 137 -17.34 3.07 -2.74
N ARG A 138 -18.61 3.40 -2.54
CA ARG A 138 -19.46 4.07 -3.54
C ARG A 138 -19.24 5.57 -3.69
N ASN A 139 -18.51 6.22 -2.80
CA ASN A 139 -18.33 7.68 -2.81
C ASN A 139 -17.80 8.24 -4.14
N GLN A 140 -17.05 7.42 -4.90
CA GLN A 140 -16.49 7.80 -6.20
C GLN A 140 -17.31 7.27 -7.40
N GLY A 141 -18.62 7.10 -7.23
CA GLY A 141 -19.49 6.55 -8.28
C GLY A 141 -19.04 5.15 -8.67
N ILE A 142 -19.02 4.84 -9.98
CA ILE A 142 -18.67 3.52 -10.50
C ILE A 142 -17.20 3.14 -10.29
N ASN A 143 -16.29 4.12 -10.22
CA ASN A 143 -14.86 3.85 -10.01
C ASN A 143 -14.60 3.12 -8.69
N GLY A 144 -15.32 3.48 -7.62
CA GLY A 144 -15.15 2.81 -6.34
C GLY A 144 -15.38 1.31 -6.40
N PRO A 145 -16.57 0.82 -6.80
CA PRO A 145 -16.83 -0.61 -6.98
C PRO A 145 -15.89 -1.33 -7.95
N VAL A 146 -15.52 -0.69 -9.07
CA VAL A 146 -14.61 -1.26 -10.06
C VAL A 146 -13.23 -1.52 -9.46
N PHE A 147 -12.61 -0.49 -8.90
CA PHE A 147 -11.28 -0.63 -8.32
C PHE A 147 -11.26 -1.45 -7.02
N ALA A 148 -12.38 -1.47 -6.26
CA ALA A 148 -12.52 -2.37 -5.12
C ALA A 148 -12.47 -3.85 -5.54
N LEU A 149 -13.15 -4.24 -6.62
CA LEU A 149 -13.07 -5.61 -7.14
C LEU A 149 -11.65 -5.95 -7.59
N LEU A 150 -11.01 -5.09 -8.40
CA LEU A 150 -9.64 -5.32 -8.87
C LEU A 150 -8.68 -5.52 -7.69
N ALA A 151 -8.74 -4.64 -6.69
CA ALA A 151 -7.87 -4.72 -5.52
C ALA A 151 -8.13 -5.96 -4.66
N LEU A 152 -9.39 -6.25 -4.35
CA LEU A 152 -9.74 -7.40 -3.51
C LEU A 152 -9.50 -8.75 -4.20
N ASP A 153 -9.63 -8.80 -5.53
CA ASP A 153 -9.43 -10.03 -6.31
C ASP A 153 -7.96 -10.28 -6.64
N SER A 154 -7.09 -9.26 -6.57
CA SER A 154 -5.67 -9.37 -6.91
C SER A 154 -4.98 -10.53 -6.17
N ARG A 155 -5.24 -10.67 -4.86
CA ARG A 155 -4.78 -11.77 -4.00
C ARG A 155 -5.89 -12.39 -3.15
N ASN A 156 -7.15 -12.28 -3.59
CA ASN A 156 -8.31 -12.80 -2.88
C ASN A 156 -8.44 -12.27 -1.44
N TYR A 157 -8.22 -10.97 -1.23
CA TYR A 157 -8.44 -10.33 0.08
C TYR A 157 -9.92 -10.40 0.50
N LEU A 158 -10.18 -10.41 1.80
CA LEU A 158 -11.52 -10.50 2.40
C LEU A 158 -12.37 -11.62 1.77
N PRO A 159 -11.92 -12.87 1.77
CA PRO A 159 -12.65 -13.98 1.17
C PRO A 159 -14.02 -14.15 1.85
N GLY A 160 -15.07 -14.35 1.06
CA GLY A 160 -16.45 -14.51 1.57
C GLY A 160 -17.13 -13.22 2.03
N SER A 161 -16.49 -12.05 1.92
CA SER A 161 -17.12 -10.77 2.22
C SER A 161 -18.23 -10.43 1.22
N ALA A 162 -19.34 -9.84 1.70
CA ALA A 162 -20.45 -9.39 0.88
C ALA A 162 -20.08 -8.23 -0.07
N VAL A 163 -18.97 -7.53 0.16
CA VAL A 163 -18.58 -6.34 -0.60
C VAL A 163 -18.41 -6.64 -2.10
N ARG A 164 -17.85 -7.82 -2.46
CA ARG A 164 -17.74 -8.21 -3.88
C ARG A 164 -19.09 -8.27 -4.56
N ARG A 165 -20.07 -8.93 -3.92
CA ARG A 165 -21.42 -9.01 -4.47
C ARG A 165 -22.02 -7.62 -4.62
N GLN A 166 -21.89 -6.78 -3.61
CA GLN A 166 -22.38 -5.39 -3.64
C GLN A 166 -21.72 -4.57 -4.77
N CYS A 167 -20.44 -4.75 -5.02
CA CYS A 167 -19.73 -4.11 -6.12
C CYS A 167 -20.24 -4.60 -7.48
N VAL A 168 -20.37 -5.91 -7.68
CA VAL A 168 -20.91 -6.49 -8.93
C VAL A 168 -22.32 -6.00 -9.19
N ASP A 169 -23.19 -6.03 -8.19
CA ASP A 169 -24.57 -5.56 -8.31
C ASP A 169 -24.65 -4.05 -8.65
N ALA A 170 -23.81 -3.23 -8.03
CA ALA A 170 -23.73 -1.80 -8.31
C ALA A 170 -23.24 -1.52 -9.74
N ILE A 171 -22.25 -2.28 -10.22
CA ILE A 171 -21.73 -2.17 -11.58
C ILE A 171 -22.80 -2.58 -12.60
N LEU A 172 -23.48 -3.71 -12.40
CA LEU A 172 -24.57 -4.16 -13.29
C LEU A 172 -25.72 -3.17 -13.31
N ALA A 173 -26.08 -2.59 -12.15
CA ALA A 173 -27.13 -1.58 -12.06
C ALA A 173 -26.78 -0.24 -12.75
N ALA A 174 -25.48 0.03 -12.96
CA ALA A 174 -24.99 1.22 -13.64
C ALA A 174 -24.83 1.05 -15.16
N GLU A 175 -25.12 -0.13 -15.71
CA GLU A 175 -25.04 -0.38 -17.15
C GLU A 175 -26.04 0.51 -17.90
N LEU A 176 -25.58 1.15 -18.96
CA LEU A 176 -26.40 2.00 -19.80
C LEU A 176 -27.35 1.17 -20.69
N SER A 177 -28.51 1.71 -21.05
CA SER A 177 -29.52 1.00 -21.86
C SER A 177 -29.02 0.57 -23.23
N GLY A 178 -27.99 1.25 -23.77
CA GLY A 178 -27.31 0.90 -25.02
C GLY A 178 -26.13 -0.07 -24.85
N GLY A 179 -25.87 -0.53 -23.65
CA GLY A 179 -24.66 -1.26 -23.27
C GLY A 179 -23.50 -0.33 -22.90
N GLY A 180 -22.51 -0.89 -22.16
CA GLY A 180 -21.37 -0.14 -21.66
C GLY A 180 -21.68 0.77 -20.46
N TRP A 181 -20.68 1.54 -20.04
CA TRP A 181 -20.72 2.37 -18.84
C TRP A 181 -20.08 3.73 -19.06
N ALA A 182 -20.43 4.67 -18.18
CA ALA A 182 -19.87 6.02 -18.15
C ALA A 182 -19.78 6.52 -16.70
N MET A 183 -18.89 7.49 -16.46
CA MET A 183 -18.86 8.20 -15.16
C MET A 183 -20.12 9.03 -14.95
N ASN A 184 -20.58 9.70 -16.01
CA ASN A 184 -21.74 10.56 -16.02
C ASN A 184 -22.41 10.54 -17.39
N GLY A 185 -23.72 10.80 -17.44
CA GLY A 185 -24.45 10.91 -18.71
C GLY A 185 -25.02 9.57 -19.19
N ALA A 186 -25.49 9.57 -20.45
CA ALA A 186 -26.21 8.45 -21.06
C ALA A 186 -25.44 7.76 -22.21
N SER A 187 -24.25 8.24 -22.51
CA SER A 187 -23.38 7.66 -23.55
C SER A 187 -22.22 6.92 -22.92
N ALA A 188 -21.99 5.70 -23.37
CA ALA A 188 -20.85 4.90 -22.89
C ALA A 188 -19.53 5.62 -23.20
N ASP A 189 -18.58 5.47 -22.27
CA ASP A 189 -17.22 5.95 -22.41
C ASP A 189 -16.28 4.73 -22.53
N PRO A 190 -15.27 4.74 -23.45
CA PRO A 190 -14.41 3.58 -23.65
C PRO A 190 -13.57 3.25 -22.42
N ASP A 191 -13.07 4.25 -21.69
CA ASP A 191 -12.22 4.05 -20.52
C ASP A 191 -13.02 3.39 -19.38
N VAL A 192 -14.21 3.95 -19.08
CA VAL A 192 -15.07 3.44 -18.01
C VAL A 192 -15.61 2.06 -18.35
N THR A 193 -16.04 1.85 -19.61
CA THR A 193 -16.50 0.54 -20.07
C THR A 193 -15.39 -0.50 -19.95
N ALA A 194 -14.17 -0.16 -20.39
CA ALA A 194 -13.03 -1.05 -20.30
C ALA A 194 -12.65 -1.38 -18.85
N MET A 195 -12.58 -0.39 -17.96
CA MET A 195 -12.30 -0.62 -16.53
C MET A 195 -13.34 -1.53 -15.86
N VAL A 196 -14.63 -1.35 -16.19
CA VAL A 196 -15.69 -2.26 -15.74
C VAL A 196 -15.46 -3.69 -16.22
N LEU A 197 -15.12 -3.86 -17.50
CA LEU A 197 -14.88 -5.18 -18.06
C LEU A 197 -13.67 -5.88 -17.42
N GLN A 198 -12.63 -5.14 -17.05
CA GLN A 198 -11.49 -5.66 -16.29
C GLN A 198 -11.96 -6.24 -14.95
N ALA A 199 -12.78 -5.48 -14.19
CA ALA A 199 -13.27 -5.89 -12.90
C ALA A 199 -14.26 -7.08 -12.97
N LEU A 200 -15.13 -7.10 -13.99
CA LEU A 200 -16.11 -8.17 -14.18
C LEU A 200 -15.50 -9.46 -14.76
N ALA A 201 -14.26 -9.45 -15.24
CA ALA A 201 -13.62 -10.60 -15.87
C ALA A 201 -13.60 -11.86 -14.98
N ALA A 202 -13.44 -11.69 -13.68
CA ALA A 202 -13.44 -12.80 -12.71
C ALA A 202 -14.84 -13.40 -12.47
N TYR A 203 -15.91 -12.66 -12.79
CA TYR A 203 -17.31 -13.01 -12.47
C TYR A 203 -18.11 -13.55 -13.68
N ARG A 204 -17.45 -13.79 -14.82
CA ARG A 204 -18.08 -14.25 -16.09
C ARG A 204 -18.83 -15.59 -15.98
N GLY A 205 -18.64 -16.35 -14.91
CA GLY A 205 -19.42 -17.56 -14.64
C GLY A 205 -20.90 -17.29 -14.31
N GLU A 206 -21.22 -16.06 -13.93
CA GLU A 206 -22.59 -15.65 -13.63
C GLU A 206 -23.31 -15.18 -14.91
N ALA A 207 -24.51 -15.69 -15.17
CA ALA A 207 -25.23 -15.40 -16.43
C ALA A 207 -25.48 -13.90 -16.65
N ALA A 208 -25.84 -13.15 -15.60
CA ALA A 208 -26.07 -11.71 -15.70
C ALA A 208 -24.79 -10.95 -16.03
N VAL A 209 -23.66 -11.31 -15.40
CA VAL A 209 -22.35 -10.73 -15.68
C VAL A 209 -21.89 -11.08 -17.08
N ALA A 210 -21.99 -12.34 -17.50
CA ALA A 210 -21.62 -12.77 -18.85
C ALA A 210 -22.38 -11.98 -19.93
N ALA A 211 -23.67 -11.75 -19.73
CA ALA A 211 -24.49 -10.96 -20.66
C ALA A 211 -24.05 -9.47 -20.71
N ALA A 212 -23.77 -8.86 -19.55
CA ALA A 212 -23.29 -7.49 -19.48
C ALA A 212 -21.90 -7.34 -20.11
N VAL A 213 -21.00 -8.28 -19.83
CA VAL A 213 -19.66 -8.32 -20.43
C VAL A 213 -19.75 -8.44 -21.98
N SER A 214 -20.65 -9.28 -22.51
CA SER A 214 -20.84 -9.40 -23.96
C SER A 214 -21.28 -8.06 -24.57
N ARG A 215 -22.26 -7.37 -23.98
CA ARG A 215 -22.72 -6.06 -24.45
C ARG A 215 -21.61 -5.00 -24.34
N GLY A 216 -20.84 -5.01 -23.27
CA GLY A 216 -19.69 -4.12 -23.11
C GLY A 216 -18.61 -4.30 -24.16
N ILE A 217 -18.30 -5.57 -24.52
CA ILE A 217 -17.37 -5.90 -25.61
C ILE A 217 -17.92 -5.38 -26.95
N ASP A 218 -19.19 -5.61 -27.25
CA ASP A 218 -19.83 -5.12 -28.49
C ASP A 218 -19.81 -3.59 -28.54
N THR A 219 -20.05 -2.92 -27.42
CA THR A 219 -19.97 -1.46 -27.29
C THR A 219 -18.55 -0.96 -27.57
N LEU A 220 -17.51 -1.54 -26.95
CA LEU A 220 -16.12 -1.16 -27.21
C LEU A 220 -15.72 -1.39 -28.67
N SER A 221 -16.10 -2.53 -29.25
CA SER A 221 -15.84 -2.83 -30.66
C SER A 221 -16.49 -1.81 -31.60
N ALA A 222 -17.69 -1.35 -31.27
CA ALA A 222 -18.41 -0.33 -32.05
C ALA A 222 -17.79 1.09 -31.87
N MET A 223 -17.19 1.37 -30.72
CA MET A 223 -16.52 2.66 -30.42
C MET A 223 -15.14 2.77 -31.06
N GLN A 224 -14.53 1.65 -31.43
CA GLN A 224 -13.20 1.63 -32.04
C GLN A 224 -13.20 2.28 -33.41
N SER A 225 -12.35 3.25 -33.63
CA SER A 225 -12.15 3.94 -34.92
C SER A 225 -11.46 3.06 -35.95
N GLY A 226 -11.53 3.45 -37.23
CA GLY A 226 -10.97 2.68 -38.35
C GLY A 226 -9.46 2.47 -38.27
N ASP A 227 -8.74 3.30 -37.53
CA ASP A 227 -7.30 3.20 -37.26
C ASP A 227 -6.95 2.34 -36.05
N GLY A 228 -7.95 1.72 -35.43
CA GLY A 228 -7.80 0.89 -34.25
C GLY A 228 -7.86 1.64 -32.91
N GLY A 229 -7.91 2.97 -32.93
CA GLY A 229 -7.89 3.82 -31.73
C GLY A 229 -9.24 4.00 -31.05
N PHE A 230 -9.21 4.70 -29.93
CA PHE A 230 -10.38 5.05 -29.13
C PHE A 230 -10.37 6.54 -28.78
N THR A 231 -11.58 7.10 -28.71
CA THR A 231 -11.79 8.52 -28.39
C THR A 231 -12.58 8.65 -27.10
N SER A 232 -12.01 9.31 -26.12
CA SER A 232 -12.69 9.77 -24.91
C SER A 232 -12.56 11.28 -24.78
N TRP A 233 -13.60 11.96 -24.24
CA TRP A 233 -13.63 13.43 -24.11
C TRP A 233 -13.27 14.21 -25.38
N GLY A 234 -13.66 13.66 -26.53
CA GLY A 234 -13.53 14.32 -27.84
C GLY A 234 -12.14 14.23 -28.47
N SER A 235 -11.23 13.43 -27.98
CA SER A 235 -9.92 13.19 -28.60
C SER A 235 -9.47 11.75 -28.49
N ALA A 236 -8.84 11.25 -29.57
CA ALA A 236 -8.11 10.00 -29.52
C ALA A 236 -6.90 10.16 -28.58
N ASN A 237 -6.72 9.20 -27.67
CA ASN A 237 -5.68 9.25 -26.66
C ASN A 237 -5.14 7.85 -26.33
N ALA A 238 -3.94 7.81 -25.75
CA ALA A 238 -3.23 6.58 -25.41
C ALA A 238 -3.94 5.81 -24.29
N GLU A 239 -4.48 6.52 -23.30
CA GLU A 239 -5.10 5.93 -22.12
C GLU A 239 -6.34 5.12 -22.47
N SER A 240 -7.20 5.62 -23.38
CA SER A 240 -8.38 4.89 -23.85
C SER A 240 -8.00 3.58 -24.55
N ALA A 241 -6.98 3.61 -25.42
CA ALA A 241 -6.47 2.40 -26.06
C ALA A 241 -5.89 1.43 -25.02
N ALA A 242 -5.13 1.94 -24.04
CA ALA A 242 -4.53 1.16 -22.97
C ALA A 242 -5.60 0.43 -22.11
N GLN A 243 -6.65 1.14 -21.69
CA GLN A 243 -7.72 0.54 -20.90
C GLN A 243 -8.43 -0.59 -21.66
N VAL A 244 -8.71 -0.40 -22.95
CA VAL A 244 -9.35 -1.43 -23.79
C VAL A 244 -8.44 -2.66 -23.95
N ILE A 245 -7.14 -2.46 -24.17
CA ILE A 245 -6.15 -3.54 -24.26
C ILE A 245 -6.15 -4.38 -22.97
N VAL A 246 -6.13 -3.74 -21.80
CA VAL A 246 -6.17 -4.45 -20.51
C VAL A 246 -7.49 -5.21 -20.34
N ALA A 247 -8.63 -4.63 -20.75
CA ALA A 247 -9.91 -5.30 -20.72
C ALA A 247 -9.94 -6.55 -21.61
N CYS A 248 -9.46 -6.44 -22.84
CA CYS A 248 -9.37 -7.57 -23.78
C CYS A 248 -8.55 -8.71 -23.18
N THR A 249 -7.33 -8.43 -22.72
CA THR A 249 -6.44 -9.46 -22.16
C THR A 249 -7.03 -10.10 -20.89
N ALA A 250 -7.68 -9.34 -20.01
CA ALA A 250 -8.36 -9.85 -18.83
C ALA A 250 -9.53 -10.80 -19.19
N LEU A 251 -10.17 -10.55 -20.33
CA LEU A 251 -11.26 -11.38 -20.88
C LEU A 251 -10.78 -12.56 -21.72
N GLY A 252 -9.48 -12.72 -21.93
CA GLY A 252 -8.92 -13.78 -22.76
C GLY A 252 -9.03 -13.50 -24.26
N ILE A 253 -9.14 -12.21 -24.64
CA ILE A 253 -9.22 -11.72 -26.02
C ILE A 253 -7.85 -11.13 -26.39
N ASP A 254 -7.28 -11.55 -27.53
CA ASP A 254 -6.09 -10.89 -28.07
C ASP A 254 -6.49 -9.57 -28.75
N PRO A 255 -6.12 -8.39 -28.22
CA PRO A 255 -6.50 -7.11 -28.79
C PRO A 255 -5.85 -6.80 -30.13
N ASP A 256 -4.91 -7.62 -30.57
CA ASP A 256 -4.11 -7.46 -31.77
C ASP A 256 -4.43 -8.52 -32.85
N ALA A 257 -5.31 -9.48 -32.55
CA ALA A 257 -5.69 -10.57 -33.46
C ALA A 257 -7.20 -10.79 -33.55
N ASP A 258 -7.98 -10.44 -32.52
CA ASP A 258 -9.43 -10.64 -32.54
C ASP A 258 -10.11 -9.62 -33.48
N SER A 259 -10.93 -10.11 -34.40
CA SER A 259 -11.59 -9.30 -35.42
C SER A 259 -12.50 -8.20 -34.88
N ARG A 260 -12.91 -8.27 -33.61
CA ARG A 260 -13.68 -7.22 -32.95
C ARG A 260 -12.81 -5.98 -32.66
N PHE A 261 -11.50 -6.17 -32.45
CA PHE A 261 -10.54 -5.14 -32.05
C PHE A 261 -9.42 -4.89 -33.07
N VAL A 262 -9.52 -5.51 -34.26
CA VAL A 262 -8.69 -5.23 -35.42
C VAL A 262 -9.58 -4.60 -36.49
N LYS A 263 -9.24 -3.39 -36.93
CA LYS A 263 -9.91 -2.62 -38.01
C LYS A 263 -8.99 -2.51 -39.21
N ASP A 264 -9.51 -1.97 -40.33
CA ASP A 264 -8.75 -1.86 -41.59
C ASP A 264 -7.41 -1.10 -41.45
N GLY A 265 -7.35 -0.14 -40.53
CA GLY A 265 -6.16 0.71 -40.31
C GLY A 265 -5.27 0.23 -39.14
N GLY A 266 -5.62 -0.82 -38.46
CA GLY A 266 -4.81 -1.39 -37.36
C GLY A 266 -5.62 -1.98 -36.23
N SER A 267 -4.90 -2.59 -35.27
CA SER A 267 -5.42 -3.13 -34.04
C SER A 267 -5.46 -2.07 -32.92
N ALA A 268 -6.04 -2.42 -31.77
CA ALA A 268 -5.95 -1.57 -30.58
C ALA A 268 -4.49 -1.40 -30.10
N VAL A 269 -3.64 -2.41 -30.30
CA VAL A 269 -2.21 -2.34 -29.99
C VAL A 269 -1.47 -1.43 -30.95
N ASP A 270 -1.74 -1.56 -32.26
CA ASP A 270 -1.15 -0.67 -33.28
C ASP A 270 -1.49 0.79 -32.97
N ALA A 271 -2.75 1.07 -32.64
CA ALA A 271 -3.19 2.41 -32.27
C ALA A 271 -2.45 2.96 -31.04
N LEU A 272 -2.29 2.15 -29.98
CA LEU A 272 -1.52 2.54 -28.79
C LEU A 272 -0.07 2.89 -29.17
N LEU A 273 0.57 2.09 -30.02
CA LEU A 273 1.97 2.31 -30.42
C LEU A 273 2.17 3.61 -31.23
N THR A 274 1.11 4.19 -31.82
CA THR A 274 1.21 5.51 -32.50
C THR A 274 1.52 6.66 -31.54
N PHE A 275 1.22 6.50 -30.27
CA PHE A 275 1.51 7.49 -29.22
C PHE A 275 2.93 7.38 -28.67
N TYR A 276 3.69 6.33 -29.02
CA TYR A 276 5.04 6.12 -28.53
C TYR A 276 6.04 7.11 -29.12
N ASP A 277 6.85 7.73 -28.26
CA ASP A 277 8.00 8.52 -28.61
C ASP A 277 9.27 7.70 -28.41
N ALA A 278 9.88 7.26 -29.52
CA ALA A 278 11.08 6.44 -29.47
C ALA A 278 12.31 7.19 -28.90
N GLY A 279 12.35 8.52 -29.07
CA GLY A 279 13.43 9.35 -28.54
C GLY A 279 13.40 9.50 -27.02
N ALA A 280 12.21 9.54 -26.46
CA ALA A 280 11.98 9.63 -25.03
C ALA A 280 11.74 8.26 -24.36
N ALA A 281 11.51 7.19 -25.13
CA ALA A 281 11.06 5.88 -24.68
C ALA A 281 9.79 5.96 -23.78
N ALA A 282 8.84 6.84 -24.13
CA ALA A 282 7.66 7.18 -23.34
C ALA A 282 6.46 7.44 -24.26
N PHE A 283 5.27 7.60 -23.69
CA PHE A 283 4.05 7.80 -24.45
C PHE A 283 3.51 9.22 -24.30
N ARG A 284 2.81 9.68 -25.34
CA ARG A 284 2.07 10.93 -25.38
C ARG A 284 0.61 10.66 -25.04
N HIS A 285 -0.04 11.61 -24.39
CA HIS A 285 -1.50 11.58 -24.23
C HIS A 285 -2.21 11.66 -25.59
N LYS A 286 -1.75 12.55 -26.46
CA LYS A 286 -2.24 12.75 -27.83
C LYS A 286 -1.08 12.71 -28.82
N ALA A 287 -1.35 12.29 -30.06
CA ALA A 287 -0.33 12.15 -31.09
C ALA A 287 0.48 13.44 -31.32
N SER A 288 -0.13 14.62 -31.16
CA SER A 288 0.51 15.93 -31.34
C SER A 288 1.10 16.55 -30.06
N GLY A 289 1.01 15.86 -28.91
CA GLY A 289 1.50 16.36 -27.64
C GLY A 289 2.95 16.00 -27.35
N GLY A 290 3.47 16.49 -26.21
CA GLY A 290 4.69 15.97 -25.58
C GLY A 290 4.41 14.64 -24.87
N VAL A 291 5.47 13.98 -24.40
CA VAL A 291 5.34 12.80 -23.56
C VAL A 291 4.61 13.16 -22.25
N ASP A 292 3.84 12.23 -21.74
CA ASP A 292 3.01 12.39 -20.56
C ASP A 292 3.22 11.21 -19.62
N SER A 293 3.34 11.47 -18.30
CA SER A 293 3.62 10.42 -17.32
C SER A 293 2.46 9.45 -17.17
N LEU A 294 1.22 9.96 -17.11
CA LEU A 294 0.03 9.13 -16.97
C LEU A 294 -0.20 8.26 -18.20
N ALA A 295 -0.06 8.85 -19.40
CA ALA A 295 -0.13 8.11 -20.65
C ALA A 295 0.96 7.02 -20.73
N THR A 296 2.18 7.33 -20.27
CA THR A 296 3.28 6.36 -20.22
C THR A 296 2.98 5.21 -19.26
N GLU A 297 2.52 5.51 -18.03
CA GLU A 297 2.15 4.48 -17.05
C GLU A 297 1.08 3.54 -17.61
N GLN A 298 0.00 4.11 -18.17
CA GLN A 298 -1.11 3.32 -18.69
C GLN A 298 -0.70 2.49 -19.93
N ALA A 299 0.06 3.08 -20.83
CA ALA A 299 0.57 2.35 -21.99
C ALA A 299 1.51 1.21 -21.58
N VAL A 300 2.41 1.44 -20.63
CA VAL A 300 3.33 0.40 -20.14
C VAL A 300 2.57 -0.76 -19.52
N TYR A 301 1.63 -0.52 -18.59
CA TYR A 301 0.91 -1.65 -18.02
C TYR A 301 -0.01 -2.36 -19.03
N ALA A 302 -0.51 -1.66 -20.06
CA ALA A 302 -1.24 -2.29 -21.15
C ALA A 302 -0.35 -3.20 -22.02
N LEU A 303 0.85 -2.75 -22.35
CA LEU A 303 1.84 -3.59 -23.05
C LEU A 303 2.32 -4.76 -22.19
N VAL A 304 2.44 -4.58 -20.86
CA VAL A 304 2.67 -5.66 -19.91
C VAL A 304 1.53 -6.68 -19.99
N ALA A 305 0.27 -6.22 -19.98
CA ALA A 305 -0.89 -7.10 -20.08
C ALA A 305 -0.88 -7.94 -21.36
N VAL A 306 -0.57 -7.34 -22.52
CA VAL A 306 -0.39 -8.05 -23.80
C VAL A 306 0.74 -9.07 -23.72
N SER A 307 1.90 -8.67 -23.21
CA SER A 307 3.07 -9.53 -23.09
C SER A 307 2.80 -10.73 -22.19
N ARG A 308 2.14 -10.51 -21.04
CA ARG A 308 1.72 -11.58 -20.12
C ARG A 308 0.70 -12.52 -20.76
N PHE A 309 -0.33 -11.95 -21.39
CA PHE A 309 -1.35 -12.70 -22.10
C PHE A 309 -0.75 -13.64 -23.15
N ARG A 310 0.12 -13.14 -24.02
CA ARG A 310 0.79 -13.91 -25.06
C ARG A 310 1.71 -15.01 -24.51
N ARG A 311 2.22 -14.84 -23.29
CA ARG A 311 3.02 -15.84 -22.57
C ARG A 311 2.17 -16.82 -21.75
N GLY A 312 0.86 -16.70 -21.74
CA GLY A 312 -0.03 -17.53 -20.94
C GLY A 312 0.12 -17.33 -19.43
N GLN A 313 0.58 -16.15 -19.00
CA GLN A 313 0.70 -15.76 -17.60
C GLN A 313 -0.63 -15.21 -17.07
N SER A 314 -0.76 -15.08 -15.75
CA SER A 314 -1.95 -14.46 -15.14
C SER A 314 -2.15 -13.01 -15.61
N GLY A 315 -3.40 -12.53 -15.60
CA GLY A 315 -3.75 -11.17 -16.01
C GLY A 315 -3.03 -10.09 -15.21
N LEU A 316 -3.08 -8.84 -15.68
CA LEU A 316 -2.39 -7.71 -15.07
C LEU A 316 -2.70 -7.58 -13.57
N TYR A 317 -3.97 -7.66 -13.19
CA TYR A 317 -4.46 -7.52 -11.82
C TYR A 317 -4.77 -8.86 -11.12
N GLN A 318 -4.41 -9.99 -11.73
CA GLN A 318 -4.47 -11.32 -11.10
C GLN A 318 -3.08 -11.67 -10.58
N GLU A 319 -2.79 -11.30 -9.34
CA GLU A 319 -1.43 -11.22 -8.80
C GLU A 319 -1.09 -12.40 -7.88
N THR A 320 -1.88 -13.46 -7.94
CA THR A 320 -1.65 -14.71 -7.19
C THR A 320 -0.39 -15.45 -7.61
N ASP A 321 0.17 -15.11 -8.76
CA ASP A 321 1.44 -15.63 -9.27
C ASP A 321 2.67 -14.81 -8.83
N ALA A 322 2.48 -13.64 -8.20
CA ALA A 322 3.58 -12.90 -7.60
C ALA A 322 4.07 -13.65 -6.35
N PRO A 323 5.37 -14.02 -6.26
CA PRO A 323 5.91 -14.65 -5.07
C PRO A 323 5.63 -13.79 -3.84
N ALA A 324 5.21 -14.43 -2.74
CA ALA A 324 5.11 -13.72 -1.47
C ALA A 324 6.52 -13.28 -1.06
N VAL A 325 6.69 -12.00 -0.83
CA VAL A 325 7.85 -11.47 -0.14
C VAL A 325 7.44 -11.35 1.31
N GLU A 326 8.05 -12.16 2.17
CA GLU A 326 7.84 -11.99 3.60
C GLU A 326 8.11 -10.53 3.92
N THR A 327 7.14 -9.86 4.52
CA THR A 327 7.44 -8.61 5.21
C THR A 327 8.56 -9.00 6.15
N PRO A 328 9.74 -8.34 6.11
CA PRO A 328 10.71 -8.53 7.19
C PRO A 328 9.89 -8.42 8.46
N ALA A 329 9.94 -9.40 9.36
CA ALA A 329 9.30 -9.26 10.66
C ALA A 329 9.59 -7.83 11.08
N GLU A 330 8.54 -7.03 11.37
CA GLU A 330 8.78 -5.66 11.87
C GLU A 330 9.94 -5.83 12.82
N PRO A 331 11.05 -5.06 12.65
CA PRO A 331 12.19 -5.24 13.55
C PRO A 331 11.56 -5.21 14.92
N ASP A 332 11.65 -6.33 15.66
CA ASP A 332 10.98 -6.57 16.94
C ASP A 332 10.77 -5.22 17.58
N GLU A 333 9.49 -4.83 17.86
CA GLU A 333 9.16 -3.44 18.26
C GLU A 333 10.30 -2.94 19.09
N PRO A 334 10.95 -1.80 18.76
CA PRO A 334 12.23 -1.47 19.39
C PRO A 334 12.03 -1.63 20.88
N VAL A 335 12.76 -2.55 21.53
CA VAL A 335 12.57 -2.85 22.95
C VAL A 335 12.69 -1.59 23.81
N ALA A 336 13.33 -0.56 23.24
CA ALA A 336 13.51 0.74 23.87
C ALA A 336 13.06 1.89 22.97
N ARG A 337 12.23 2.77 23.52
CA ARG A 337 11.76 3.99 22.83
C ARG A 337 12.21 5.22 23.60
N VAL A 338 12.88 6.14 22.95
CA VAL A 338 13.25 7.45 23.53
C VAL A 338 11.99 8.30 23.68
N LEU A 339 11.68 8.70 24.92
CA LEU A 339 10.54 9.57 25.23
C LEU A 339 10.93 11.04 25.17
N CYS A 340 12.11 11.39 25.68
CA CYS A 340 12.66 12.74 25.63
C CYS A 340 14.18 12.74 25.76
N THR A 341 14.82 13.83 25.31
CA THR A 341 16.27 14.05 25.44
C THR A 341 16.50 15.36 26.19
N ALA A 342 17.35 15.32 27.24
CA ALA A 342 17.71 16.50 27.99
C ALA A 342 18.58 17.47 27.17
N ASP A 343 18.26 18.78 27.20
CA ASP A 343 19.03 19.83 26.56
C ASP A 343 20.11 20.47 27.47
N GLY A 344 20.20 20.02 28.70
CA GLY A 344 21.11 20.50 29.70
C GLY A 344 20.70 21.82 30.38
N SER A 345 19.44 22.26 30.20
CA SER A 345 18.87 23.43 30.86
C SER A 345 18.13 23.04 32.11
N GLY A 346 18.48 22.52 33.06
CA GLY A 346 17.88 22.02 34.28
C GLY A 346 18.88 21.16 35.04
N LEU A 347 18.41 20.28 35.90
CA LEU A 347 19.28 19.38 36.66
C LEU A 347 19.70 18.15 35.87
N ILE A 348 18.97 17.75 34.84
CA ILE A 348 19.34 16.62 33.99
C ILE A 348 20.42 17.07 33.00
N PRO A 349 21.61 16.45 33.01
CA PRO A 349 22.70 16.86 32.12
C PRO A 349 22.34 16.67 30.64
N ALA A 350 22.91 17.51 29.76
CA ALA A 350 22.69 17.45 28.32
C ALA A 350 23.01 16.08 27.74
N GLY A 351 22.14 15.62 26.84
CA GLY A 351 22.29 14.35 26.11
C GLY A 351 21.75 13.11 26.86
N TYR A 352 21.36 13.23 28.13
CA TYR A 352 20.65 12.13 28.78
C TYR A 352 19.29 11.92 28.12
N ARG A 353 18.85 10.66 28.04
CA ARG A 353 17.62 10.27 27.35
C ARG A 353 16.71 9.50 28.29
N THR A 354 15.47 9.96 28.46
CA THR A 354 14.41 9.18 29.10
C THR A 354 13.91 8.14 28.11
N VAL A 355 14.01 6.87 28.45
CA VAL A 355 13.69 5.77 27.55
C VAL A 355 12.66 4.86 28.18
N ALA A 356 11.59 4.54 27.41
CA ALA A 356 10.65 3.49 27.75
C ALA A 356 11.13 2.16 27.16
N VAL A 357 11.10 1.10 27.96
CA VAL A 357 11.57 -0.23 27.57
C VAL A 357 10.44 -1.24 27.74
N CYS A 358 10.13 -1.97 26.67
CA CYS A 358 9.22 -3.12 26.68
C CYS A 358 10.02 -4.35 26.28
N LEU A 359 9.91 -5.44 27.03
CA LEU A 359 10.59 -6.69 26.71
C LEU A 359 9.57 -7.79 26.45
N PRO A 360 9.81 -8.66 25.47
CA PRO A 360 8.91 -9.77 25.17
C PRO A 360 8.84 -10.74 26.38
N ASP A 361 7.68 -11.34 26.57
CA ASP A 361 7.43 -12.38 27.59
C ASP A 361 7.70 -11.96 29.05
N VAL A 362 7.67 -10.66 29.36
CA VAL A 362 7.92 -10.12 30.72
C VAL A 362 6.62 -9.60 31.32
N THR A 363 6.44 -9.80 32.62
CA THR A 363 5.25 -9.37 33.37
C THR A 363 5.56 -8.21 34.30
N ALA A 364 4.55 -7.48 34.74
CA ALA A 364 4.67 -6.39 35.73
C ALA A 364 5.30 -6.80 37.06
N GLU A 365 5.39 -8.09 37.35
CA GLU A 365 6.03 -8.65 38.56
C GLU A 365 7.51 -8.95 38.35
N SER A 366 8.13 -8.48 37.24
CA SER A 366 9.53 -8.70 36.92
C SER A 366 10.39 -7.49 37.30
N THR A 367 11.65 -7.75 37.61
CA THR A 367 12.69 -6.74 37.79
C THR A 367 13.62 -6.77 36.56
N ILE A 368 13.85 -5.60 35.94
CA ILE A 368 14.71 -5.44 34.78
C ILE A 368 15.98 -4.69 35.18
N THR A 369 17.14 -5.24 34.79
CA THR A 369 18.44 -4.60 34.99
C THR A 369 19.18 -4.53 33.66
N PHE A 370 19.66 -3.35 33.29
CA PHE A 370 20.48 -3.15 32.10
C PHE A 370 21.92 -3.61 32.34
N SER A 371 22.68 -3.84 31.29
CA SER A 371 24.03 -4.43 31.32
C SER A 371 25.07 -3.62 32.10
N ASP A 372 24.85 -2.34 32.30
CA ASP A 372 25.67 -1.46 33.14
C ASP A 372 25.37 -1.58 34.67
N GLY A 373 24.39 -2.42 35.04
CA GLY A 373 23.92 -2.60 36.40
C GLY A 373 22.73 -1.71 36.78
N THR A 374 22.24 -0.88 35.88
CA THR A 374 21.11 0.02 36.11
C THR A 374 19.81 -0.78 36.23
N GLN A 375 19.08 -0.61 37.33
CA GLN A 375 17.77 -1.20 37.52
C GLN A 375 16.67 -0.26 37.02
N LEU A 376 15.84 -0.74 36.08
CA LEU A 376 14.79 0.05 35.45
C LEU A 376 13.56 0.15 36.37
N LEU A 377 12.83 1.26 36.24
CA LEU A 377 11.62 1.55 37.02
C LEU A 377 10.37 1.11 36.25
N TYR A 378 9.55 0.23 36.85
CA TYR A 378 8.27 -0.12 36.25
C TYR A 378 7.33 1.09 36.21
N SER A 379 6.75 1.41 35.06
CA SER A 379 5.80 2.51 34.89
C SER A 379 4.37 1.99 34.69
N PRO A 380 3.51 2.02 35.71
CA PRO A 380 2.11 1.60 35.57
C PRO A 380 1.35 2.39 34.52
N VAL A 381 1.62 3.69 34.40
CA VAL A 381 0.92 4.61 33.50
C VAL A 381 1.23 4.30 32.03
N LEU A 382 2.51 4.09 31.70
CA LEU A 382 2.90 3.73 30.32
C LEU A 382 2.43 2.31 29.99
N SER A 383 2.48 1.39 30.95
CA SER A 383 1.99 0.02 30.76
C SER A 383 0.48 -0.02 30.48
N GLU A 384 -0.32 0.81 31.14
CA GLU A 384 -1.76 0.93 30.89
C GLU A 384 -2.06 1.50 29.50
N ARG A 385 -1.19 2.41 28.99
CA ARG A 385 -1.36 3.01 27.67
C ARG A 385 -0.97 2.10 26.51
N SER A 386 0.11 1.33 26.69
CA SER A 386 0.64 0.45 25.64
C SER A 386 0.01 -0.94 25.66
N ASP A 387 -0.81 -1.25 26.69
CA ASP A 387 -1.30 -2.61 26.98
C ASP A 387 -0.15 -3.65 27.15
N THR A 388 1.04 -3.15 27.49
CA THR A 388 2.26 -3.94 27.61
C THR A 388 3.07 -3.48 28.83
N PRO A 389 3.65 -4.37 29.65
CA PRO A 389 4.50 -3.98 30.76
C PRO A 389 5.68 -3.13 30.28
N THR A 390 5.80 -1.92 30.81
CA THR A 390 6.76 -0.91 30.38
C THR A 390 7.61 -0.43 31.56
N TRP A 391 8.91 -0.40 31.37
CA TRP A 391 9.90 0.14 32.30
C TRP A 391 10.51 1.41 31.75
N VAL A 392 10.95 2.31 32.63
CA VAL A 392 11.52 3.60 32.22
C VAL A 392 12.86 3.80 32.91
N TRP A 393 13.80 4.39 32.20
CA TRP A 393 15.07 4.83 32.77
C TRP A 393 15.66 6.04 32.04
N LEU A 394 16.55 6.74 32.73
CA LEU A 394 17.30 7.90 32.23
C LEU A 394 18.71 7.46 31.84
N PHE A 395 18.94 7.16 30.57
CA PHE A 395 20.23 6.67 30.07
C PHE A 395 21.20 7.79 29.74
N ALA A 396 22.49 7.51 29.99
CA ALA A 396 23.58 8.42 29.66
C ALA A 396 23.76 8.59 28.15
N PRO A 397 24.41 9.67 27.66
CA PRO A 397 24.57 9.98 26.25
C PRO A 397 25.37 8.96 25.44
N ASP A 398 26.24 8.18 26.11
CA ASP A 398 27.08 7.14 25.50
C ASP A 398 26.35 5.81 25.24
N VAL A 399 25.15 5.63 25.78
CA VAL A 399 24.32 4.45 25.50
C VAL A 399 23.66 4.63 24.14
N THR A 400 24.00 3.79 23.17
CA THR A 400 23.48 3.87 21.80
C THR A 400 22.11 3.23 21.64
N ASP A 401 21.36 3.59 20.61
CA ASP A 401 20.07 2.98 20.30
C ASP A 401 20.20 1.47 20.02
N ASP A 402 21.27 1.05 19.36
CA ASP A 402 21.57 -0.36 19.14
C ASP A 402 21.75 -1.12 20.48
N ALA A 403 22.44 -0.52 21.45
CA ALA A 403 22.58 -1.12 22.76
C ALA A 403 21.26 -1.20 23.53
N LEU A 404 20.41 -0.17 23.40
CA LEU A 404 19.08 -0.13 24.02
C LEU A 404 18.11 -1.13 23.39
N ASN A 405 18.24 -1.42 22.10
CA ASN A 405 17.38 -2.35 21.38
C ASN A 405 17.86 -3.81 21.41
N ASP A 406 19.07 -4.07 21.90
CA ASP A 406 19.58 -5.43 22.08
C ASP A 406 19.04 -6.05 23.38
N THR A 407 18.14 -7.02 23.26
CA THR A 407 17.55 -7.74 24.41
C THR A 407 18.61 -8.44 25.29
N ALA A 408 19.77 -8.77 24.74
CA ALA A 408 20.86 -9.38 25.50
C ALA A 408 21.45 -8.43 26.57
N ASN A 409 21.21 -7.13 26.46
CA ASN A 409 21.64 -6.13 27.43
C ASN A 409 20.69 -6.04 28.65
N TYR A 410 19.58 -6.77 28.67
CA TYR A 410 18.62 -6.75 29.76
C TYR A 410 18.60 -8.07 30.52
N THR A 411 18.77 -8.01 31.81
CA THR A 411 18.61 -9.17 32.71
C THR A 411 17.23 -9.08 33.36
N VAL A 412 16.41 -10.09 33.16
CA VAL A 412 15.07 -10.22 33.76
C VAL A 412 15.15 -11.19 34.92
N THR A 413 14.63 -10.78 36.07
CA THR A 413 14.51 -11.64 37.28
C THR A 413 13.09 -11.60 37.82
N ASP A 414 12.65 -12.72 38.39
CA ASP A 414 11.38 -12.79 39.10
C ASP A 414 11.39 -11.91 40.35
N GLY A 415 10.29 -11.24 40.60
CA GLY A 415 10.12 -10.36 41.77
C GLY A 415 9.88 -8.92 41.36
N LYS A 416 8.97 -8.27 42.05
CA LYS A 416 8.54 -6.91 41.76
C LYS A 416 9.69 -5.91 41.94
N GLY A 417 10.10 -5.28 40.86
CA GLY A 417 11.10 -4.23 40.84
C GLY A 417 10.60 -2.89 41.36
N PRO A 418 11.47 -1.85 41.39
CA PRO A 418 11.07 -0.53 41.80
C PRO A 418 10.07 0.05 40.80
N VAL A 419 9.10 0.82 41.31
CA VAL A 419 8.04 1.46 40.51
C VAL A 419 8.39 2.93 40.32
N LEU A 420 8.24 3.43 39.07
CA LEU A 420 8.36 4.86 38.80
C LEU A 420 7.15 5.59 39.40
N THR A 421 7.41 6.41 40.39
CA THR A 421 6.42 7.31 40.97
C THR A 421 6.82 8.75 40.61
N VAL A 422 6.34 9.22 39.47
CA VAL A 422 6.61 10.59 39.03
C VAL A 422 6.05 11.58 40.02
N GLY A 423 6.88 12.52 40.47
CA GLY A 423 6.53 13.50 41.49
C GLY A 423 6.93 13.11 42.92
N ASP A 424 7.40 11.88 43.18
CA ASP A 424 7.98 11.46 44.44
C ASP A 424 9.46 11.88 44.53
N GLY A 425 9.66 13.17 44.76
CA GLY A 425 10.99 13.80 44.77
C GLY A 425 11.86 13.39 45.98
N ASN A 426 11.31 12.81 47.01
CA ASN A 426 12.05 12.35 48.19
C ASN A 426 12.19 10.82 48.28
N ALA A 427 11.50 10.07 47.41
CA ALA A 427 11.44 8.62 47.33
C ALA A 427 10.92 7.96 48.63
N ASP A 428 9.91 8.56 49.25
CA ASP A 428 9.25 8.00 50.43
C ASP A 428 7.99 7.19 50.04
N GLY A 429 7.62 7.14 48.76
CA GLY A 429 6.48 6.43 48.22
C GLY A 429 5.16 7.19 48.33
N VAL A 430 5.17 8.45 48.76
CA VAL A 430 3.97 9.29 48.89
C VAL A 430 4.13 10.63 48.27
N ILE A 431 3.40 10.90 47.22
CA ILE A 431 3.42 12.22 46.53
C ILE A 431 2.66 13.25 47.38
N ASN A 432 3.37 14.27 47.86
CA ASN A 432 2.83 15.33 48.68
C ASN A 432 3.59 16.65 48.55
N VAL A 433 3.23 17.70 49.32
CA VAL A 433 3.87 19.02 49.27
C VAL A 433 5.36 18.97 49.57
N GLN A 434 5.84 17.98 50.36
CA GLN A 434 7.26 17.85 50.66
C GLN A 434 8.09 17.54 49.40
N ASP A 435 7.53 16.82 48.45
CA ASP A 435 8.18 16.53 47.18
C ASP A 435 8.35 17.79 46.31
N ALA A 436 7.33 18.64 46.23
CA ALA A 436 7.42 19.91 45.58
C ALA A 436 8.51 20.82 46.21
N LEU A 437 8.65 20.76 47.53
CA LEU A 437 9.71 21.47 48.26
C LEU A 437 11.09 20.86 47.97
N ASN A 438 11.20 19.55 47.84
CA ASN A 438 12.44 18.87 47.51
C ASN A 438 12.89 19.18 46.09
N ILE A 439 11.99 19.12 45.11
CA ILE A 439 12.29 19.51 43.71
C ILE A 439 12.72 20.96 43.66
N ARG A 440 12.00 21.89 44.33
CA ARG A 440 12.37 23.31 44.38
C ARG A 440 13.75 23.54 45.04
N THR A 441 14.06 22.77 46.06
CA THR A 441 15.36 22.91 46.78
C THR A 441 16.49 22.39 45.93
N ALA A 442 16.27 21.32 45.15
CA ALA A 442 17.22 20.84 44.17
C ALA A 442 17.46 21.88 43.08
N CYS A 443 16.40 22.44 42.48
CA CYS A 443 16.49 23.50 41.47
C CYS A 443 17.21 24.79 42.00
N ALA A 444 17.11 25.07 43.29
CA ALA A 444 17.83 26.19 43.91
C ALA A 444 19.33 25.89 44.14
N GLY A 445 19.82 24.71 43.77
CA GLY A 445 21.23 24.34 43.87
C GLY A 445 21.69 24.02 45.28
N SER A 446 20.78 23.82 46.23
CA SER A 446 21.11 23.51 47.64
C SER A 446 21.57 22.06 47.86
N THR A 447 21.14 21.17 46.96
CA THR A 447 21.53 19.75 46.89
C THR A 447 21.37 19.29 45.46
N VAL A 448 22.39 18.64 44.88
CA VAL A 448 22.26 17.98 43.55
C VAL A 448 21.82 16.58 43.82
N PRO A 449 20.62 16.17 43.38
CA PRO A 449 20.14 14.80 43.52
C PRO A 449 21.03 13.84 42.73
N ALA A 450 21.08 12.57 43.18
CA ALA A 450 21.65 11.52 42.37
C ALA A 450 20.84 11.37 41.04
N VAL A 451 21.51 10.98 39.97
CA VAL A 451 20.91 10.86 38.61
C VAL A 451 19.67 9.97 38.63
N GLU A 452 19.73 8.91 39.44
CA GLU A 452 18.64 7.94 39.62
C GLU A 452 17.33 8.59 40.13
N ARG A 453 17.41 9.71 40.80
CA ARG A 453 16.26 10.43 41.34
C ARG A 453 15.73 11.53 40.41
N LEU A 454 16.51 11.94 39.44
CA LEU A 454 16.09 13.03 38.52
C LEU A 454 14.86 12.64 37.73
N LEU A 455 14.71 11.36 37.35
CA LEU A 455 13.54 10.90 36.61
C LEU A 455 12.22 11.00 37.42
N THR A 456 12.25 10.81 38.73
CA THR A 456 11.07 10.99 39.59
C THR A 456 10.73 12.47 39.84
N MET A 457 11.70 13.34 39.66
CA MET A 457 11.58 14.81 39.78
C MET A 457 11.17 15.51 38.47
N ASP A 458 11.37 14.89 37.33
CA ASP A 458 10.89 15.34 36.02
C ASP A 458 9.39 15.05 35.91
N VAL A 459 8.60 15.94 36.47
CA VAL A 459 7.16 15.73 36.69
C VAL A 459 6.36 15.84 35.40
N ASN A 460 6.80 16.70 34.48
CA ASN A 460 6.17 16.90 33.17
C ASN A 460 6.79 16.00 32.09
N LEU A 461 7.86 15.28 32.42
CA LEU A 461 8.60 14.37 31.54
C LEU A 461 9.11 15.03 30.25
N ASP A 462 9.60 16.28 30.37
CA ASP A 462 10.20 17.04 29.26
C ASP A 462 11.73 16.87 29.15
N GLY A 463 12.33 16.04 29.97
CA GLY A 463 13.78 15.80 30.02
C GLY A 463 14.54 16.85 30.82
N ARG A 464 13.86 17.64 31.65
CA ARG A 464 14.46 18.65 32.54
C ARG A 464 14.00 18.40 33.97
N VAL A 465 14.67 18.98 34.93
CA VAL A 465 14.16 19.16 36.30
C VAL A 465 14.32 20.62 36.64
N ASP A 466 13.24 21.36 36.62
CA ASP A 466 13.27 22.79 36.82
C ASP A 466 11.99 23.33 37.54
N ALA A 467 11.75 24.64 37.46
CA ALA A 467 10.60 25.28 38.11
C ALA A 467 9.25 24.85 37.52
N GLN A 468 9.22 24.27 36.28
CA GLN A 468 8.00 23.81 35.65
C GLN A 468 7.51 22.53 36.32
N ASP A 469 8.42 21.65 36.78
CA ASP A 469 8.09 20.45 37.53
C ASP A 469 7.46 20.77 38.87
N VAL A 470 8.04 21.73 39.58
CA VAL A 470 7.45 22.22 40.84
C VAL A 470 6.04 22.76 40.60
N ARG A 471 5.81 23.46 39.52
CA ARG A 471 4.48 23.97 39.17
C ARG A 471 3.53 22.86 38.77
N ALA A 472 3.96 21.91 37.92
CA ALA A 472 3.17 20.77 37.49
C ALA A 472 2.71 19.94 38.70
N LEU A 473 3.61 19.66 39.64
CA LEU A 473 3.28 18.95 40.88
C LEU A 473 2.31 19.75 41.75
N ALA A 474 2.54 21.05 41.96
CA ALA A 474 1.63 21.91 42.72
C ALA A 474 0.23 22.00 42.09
N ASP A 475 0.14 22.12 40.79
CA ASP A 475 -1.13 22.15 40.04
C ASP A 475 -1.90 20.83 40.16
N SER A 476 -1.22 19.70 40.25
CA SER A 476 -1.85 18.40 40.47
C SER A 476 -2.59 18.33 41.80
N PHE A 477 -2.04 18.92 42.84
CA PHE A 477 -2.70 18.98 44.18
C PHE A 477 -3.92 19.92 44.21
N VAL A 478 -3.83 21.05 43.46
CA VAL A 478 -4.88 22.08 43.47
C VAL A 478 -6.07 21.70 42.59
N ARG A 479 -5.80 21.08 41.45
CA ARG A 479 -6.81 20.81 40.40
C ARG A 479 -7.31 19.37 40.39
N ASN A 480 -6.77 18.51 41.24
CA ASN A 480 -7.03 17.06 41.17
C ASN A 480 -6.76 16.50 39.72
N THR A 481 -5.77 17.08 39.04
CA THR A 481 -5.39 16.69 37.71
C THR A 481 -4.40 15.53 37.76
N VAL A 482 -4.57 14.54 36.88
CA VAL A 482 -3.55 13.50 36.68
C VAL A 482 -2.30 14.16 36.18
N LEU A 483 -1.12 13.86 36.77
CA LEU A 483 0.16 14.39 36.27
C LEU A 483 0.32 14.07 34.77
N PRO A 484 0.84 15.04 33.99
CA PRO A 484 1.04 14.80 32.58
C PRO A 484 2.01 13.65 32.37
N THR A 485 1.65 12.78 31.47
CA THR A 485 2.53 11.73 30.98
C THR A 485 3.27 12.28 29.75
N ALA A 486 4.53 11.88 29.55
CA ALA A 486 5.35 12.35 28.44
C ALA A 486 4.56 12.48 27.15
N GLN A 487 4.56 13.68 26.55
CA GLN A 487 4.12 13.83 25.17
C GLN A 487 5.09 13.02 24.30
N GLU A 488 4.52 12.12 23.51
CA GLU A 488 5.26 11.45 22.46
C GLU A 488 5.61 12.50 21.42
N ASP A 489 6.86 13.02 21.46
CA ASP A 489 7.37 13.82 20.35
C ASP A 489 7.50 12.88 19.15
N GLY A 490 6.53 13.03 18.23
CA GLY A 490 6.55 12.34 16.95
C GLY A 490 7.79 12.77 16.14
N GLN A 491 8.67 11.84 15.87
CA GLN A 491 9.55 11.83 14.70
C GLN A 491 9.24 10.60 13.89
#